data_882952a60532cad152b1231763c51737
#
_entry.id   882952a60532cad152b1231763c51737
#
_cell.length_a   1.000
_cell.length_b   1.000
_cell.length_c   1.000
_cell.angle_alpha   90.00
_cell.angle_beta   90.00
_cell.angle_gamma   90.00
#
_symmetry.space_group_name_H-M   'P 1'
#
loop_
_entity.id
_entity.type
_entity.pdbx_description
1 polymer ?
#
loop_
_entity_poly.entity_id
_entity_poly.type
_entity_poly.pdbx_seq_one_letter_code
_entity_poly.pdbx_strand_id
1 'polypeptide(L)'
;MPPRAQHPSGIILVDKPAGPTSFAIVAATRRRTGARTGHAGTLDPFATGLLLLLSGASTRLQGRFVGLDKRYETEIDLSARTSTGDLDGERIDEHEPLSAEELDAALDGLRGAVDLPIPAASAVKIDGQRAYALHRRGVAVEMPVRTMHVRELALESCEDGVARLDLLVSSGTYVRAIADRLGGHCVSLRRTEIGPFGVAEADPNRIISPDEALARLA
;
A
#
# COMPACT_ATOMS: atom_id res chain seq x y z
N MET A 1 -4.87 -1.61 -43.87
CA MET A 1 -4.38 -1.18 -42.55
C MET A 1 -3.31 -2.16 -42.10
N PRO A 2 -2.13 -1.72 -41.70
CA PRO A 2 -1.15 -2.64 -41.14
C PRO A 2 -1.72 -3.23 -39.83
N PRO A 3 -1.42 -4.50 -39.52
CA PRO A 3 -1.89 -5.10 -38.27
C PRO A 3 -1.36 -4.28 -37.09
N ARG A 4 -2.24 -3.91 -36.17
CA ARG A 4 -1.83 -3.27 -34.92
C ARG A 4 -0.80 -4.17 -34.26
N ALA A 5 0.38 -3.62 -33.97
CA ALA A 5 1.38 -4.31 -33.19
C ALA A 5 0.72 -4.88 -31.93
N GLN A 6 0.75 -6.20 -31.79
CA GLN A 6 0.22 -6.86 -30.59
C GLN A 6 1.20 -6.58 -29.46
N HIS A 7 0.87 -5.58 -28.65
CA HIS A 7 1.63 -5.32 -27.43
C HIS A 7 1.42 -6.44 -26.42
N PRO A 8 2.45 -6.80 -25.67
CA PRO A 8 2.35 -7.88 -24.69
C PRO A 8 1.26 -7.58 -23.65
N SER A 9 0.35 -8.54 -23.49
CA SER A 9 -0.78 -8.45 -22.54
C SER A 9 -0.60 -9.48 -21.43
N GLY A 10 -0.72 -9.07 -20.19
CA GLY A 10 -0.59 -9.94 -19.01
C GLY A 10 -0.33 -9.15 -17.74
N ILE A 11 0.08 -9.89 -16.73
CA ILE A 11 0.41 -9.38 -15.40
C ILE A 11 1.93 -9.34 -15.25
N ILE A 12 2.47 -8.27 -14.69
CA ILE A 12 3.89 -8.10 -14.41
C ILE A 12 4.01 -7.81 -12.92
N LEU A 13 4.81 -8.61 -12.22
CA LEU A 13 5.12 -8.42 -10.80
C LEU A 13 6.43 -7.65 -10.67
N VAL A 14 6.40 -6.56 -9.93
CA VAL A 14 7.58 -5.69 -9.74
C VAL A 14 7.83 -5.53 -8.26
N ASP A 15 9.04 -5.79 -7.80
CA ASP A 15 9.50 -5.34 -6.48
C ASP A 15 9.86 -3.85 -6.58
N LYS A 16 8.96 -2.99 -6.11
CA LYS A 16 9.15 -1.53 -6.16
C LYS A 16 10.17 -1.13 -5.11
N PRO A 17 11.26 -0.44 -5.47
CA PRO A 17 12.16 0.15 -4.49
C PRO A 17 11.53 1.36 -3.80
N ALA A 18 12.09 1.79 -2.68
CA ALA A 18 11.77 3.09 -2.06
C ALA A 18 12.14 4.24 -3.00
N GLY A 19 11.42 5.36 -2.91
CA GLY A 19 11.63 6.59 -3.66
C GLY A 19 10.66 6.80 -4.82
N PRO A 20 10.64 5.98 -5.90
CA PRO A 20 9.74 6.21 -7.02
C PRO A 20 8.28 5.97 -6.65
N THR A 21 7.38 6.78 -7.22
CA THR A 21 5.94 6.55 -7.10
C THR A 21 5.52 5.30 -7.89
N SER A 22 4.40 4.65 -7.50
CA SER A 22 3.81 3.56 -8.28
C SER A 22 3.54 3.97 -9.74
N PHE A 23 3.16 5.23 -9.99
CA PHE A 23 2.98 5.76 -11.34
C PHE A 23 4.30 5.85 -12.13
N ALA A 24 5.41 6.17 -11.49
CA ALA A 24 6.73 6.19 -12.14
C ALA A 24 7.13 4.79 -12.63
N ILE A 25 6.85 3.74 -11.84
CA ILE A 25 7.05 2.34 -12.23
C ILE A 25 6.15 1.96 -13.42
N VAL A 26 4.88 2.33 -13.39
CA VAL A 26 3.94 2.14 -14.52
C VAL A 26 4.48 2.83 -15.77
N ALA A 27 4.95 4.08 -15.67
CA ALA A 27 5.48 4.83 -16.80
C ALA A 27 6.76 4.20 -17.38
N ALA A 28 7.66 3.70 -16.53
CA ALA A 28 8.86 2.97 -16.96
C ALA A 28 8.51 1.66 -17.68
N THR A 29 7.58 0.88 -17.13
CA THR A 29 7.10 -0.35 -17.76
C THR A 29 6.43 -0.07 -19.09
N ARG A 30 5.61 0.97 -19.18
CA ARG A 30 4.95 1.39 -20.42
C ARG A 30 5.97 1.79 -21.50
N ARG A 31 7.04 2.52 -21.16
CA ARG A 31 8.11 2.84 -22.12
C ARG A 31 8.82 1.59 -22.62
N ARG A 32 9.10 0.64 -21.72
CA ARG A 32 9.79 -0.62 -22.07
C ARG A 32 8.94 -1.54 -22.94
N THR A 33 7.65 -1.68 -22.66
CA THR A 33 6.75 -2.62 -23.35
C THR A 33 6.01 -2.03 -24.54
N GLY A 34 5.94 -0.70 -24.67
CA GLY A 34 5.07 0.00 -25.61
C GLY A 34 3.57 -0.17 -25.34
N ALA A 35 3.19 -0.94 -24.32
CA ALA A 35 1.80 -1.31 -24.03
C ALA A 35 1.16 -0.34 -23.03
N ARG A 36 -0.16 -0.14 -23.14
CA ARG A 36 -0.93 0.48 -22.07
C ARG A 36 -0.70 -0.32 -20.77
N THR A 37 -0.36 0.38 -19.69
CA THR A 37 -0.05 -0.25 -18.41
C THR A 37 -0.80 0.46 -17.28
N GLY A 38 -1.30 -0.30 -16.31
CA GLY A 38 -1.88 0.16 -15.05
C GLY A 38 -1.37 -0.67 -13.89
N HIS A 39 -1.80 -0.37 -12.64
CA HIS A 39 -1.45 -1.16 -11.45
C HIS A 39 -2.70 -1.53 -10.65
N ALA A 40 -2.61 -2.56 -9.81
CA ALA A 40 -3.69 -3.03 -8.94
C ALA A 40 -3.42 -2.70 -7.45
N GLY A 41 -3.33 -1.42 -7.14
CA GLY A 41 -3.10 -0.91 -5.79
C GLY A 41 -1.80 -0.11 -5.68
N THR A 42 -1.96 1.15 -5.28
CA THR A 42 -0.84 2.09 -5.07
C THR A 42 0.03 1.63 -3.90
N LEU A 43 1.34 1.83 -4.03
CA LEU A 43 2.29 1.91 -2.92
C LEU A 43 2.79 3.35 -2.82
N ASP A 44 2.91 3.83 -1.59
CA ASP A 44 3.48 5.15 -1.31
C ASP A 44 4.95 5.22 -1.77
N PRO A 45 5.52 6.41 -1.98
CA PRO A 45 6.90 6.54 -2.44
C PRO A 45 7.91 5.87 -1.51
N PHE A 46 7.80 6.07 -0.18
CA PHE A 46 8.70 5.47 0.80
C PHE A 46 8.55 3.94 0.90
N ALA A 47 7.33 3.41 0.62
CA ALA A 47 7.05 1.98 0.71
C ALA A 47 7.75 1.19 -0.41
N THR A 48 8.08 -0.07 -0.10
CA THR A 48 8.71 -1.03 -1.01
C THR A 48 7.82 -2.24 -1.27
N GLY A 49 8.26 -3.15 -2.13
CA GLY A 49 7.65 -4.46 -2.29
C GLY A 49 6.73 -4.59 -3.49
N LEU A 50 5.87 -5.58 -3.46
CA LEU A 50 5.12 -6.05 -4.61
C LEU A 50 4.17 -5.00 -5.19
N LEU A 51 4.41 -4.64 -6.44
CA LEU A 51 3.50 -3.85 -7.27
C LEU A 51 3.05 -4.70 -8.46
N LEU A 52 1.76 -5.06 -8.48
CA LEU A 52 1.15 -5.81 -9.57
C LEU A 52 0.73 -4.84 -10.68
N LEU A 53 1.33 -5.01 -11.86
CA LEU A 53 1.04 -4.24 -13.06
C LEU A 53 0.21 -5.08 -14.04
N LEU A 54 -0.66 -4.40 -14.77
CA LEU A 54 -1.44 -4.99 -15.86
C LEU A 54 -1.03 -4.32 -17.17
N SER A 55 -0.66 -5.13 -18.17
CA SER A 55 -0.18 -4.66 -19.46
C SER A 55 -1.17 -5.00 -20.59
N GLY A 56 -1.27 -4.14 -21.58
CA GLY A 56 -2.07 -4.34 -22.79
C GLY A 56 -3.57 -4.50 -22.49
N ALA A 57 -4.19 -5.52 -23.08
CA ALA A 57 -5.60 -5.84 -22.90
C ALA A 57 -5.94 -6.21 -21.45
N SER A 58 -4.96 -6.74 -20.68
CA SER A 58 -5.16 -7.15 -19.29
C SER A 58 -5.47 -5.99 -18.36
N THR A 59 -5.26 -4.73 -18.77
CA THR A 59 -5.70 -3.55 -17.98
C THR A 59 -7.21 -3.54 -17.71
N ARG A 60 -8.01 -4.25 -18.49
CA ARG A 60 -9.46 -4.41 -18.28
C ARG A 60 -9.79 -5.32 -17.10
N LEU A 61 -8.84 -6.16 -16.69
CA LEU A 61 -8.97 -7.09 -15.56
C LEU A 61 -8.63 -6.45 -14.21
N GLN A 62 -8.27 -5.17 -14.16
CA GLN A 62 -7.79 -4.48 -12.96
C GLN A 62 -8.70 -4.72 -11.75
N GLY A 63 -10.03 -4.68 -11.92
CA GLY A 63 -10.99 -4.90 -10.85
C GLY A 63 -10.87 -6.25 -10.15
N ARG A 64 -10.38 -7.29 -10.85
CA ARG A 64 -10.18 -8.64 -10.28
C ARG A 64 -8.99 -8.68 -9.29
N PHE A 65 -8.01 -7.78 -9.45
CA PHE A 65 -6.77 -7.76 -8.67
C PHE A 65 -6.76 -6.65 -7.61
N VAL A 66 -7.45 -5.54 -7.82
CA VAL A 66 -7.51 -4.42 -6.86
C VAL A 66 -8.14 -4.86 -5.54
N GLY A 67 -9.19 -5.70 -5.60
CA GLY A 67 -9.95 -6.16 -4.43
C GLY A 67 -9.24 -7.19 -3.55
N LEU A 68 -8.12 -7.77 -4.00
CA LEU A 68 -7.39 -8.81 -3.25
C LEU A 68 -6.85 -8.25 -1.93
N ASP A 69 -6.76 -9.11 -0.91
CA ASP A 69 -6.08 -8.80 0.35
C ASP A 69 -4.58 -8.58 0.11
N LYS A 70 -3.90 -7.86 0.99
CA LYS A 70 -2.47 -7.53 0.89
C LYS A 70 -1.79 -7.85 2.20
N ARG A 71 -0.58 -8.43 2.12
CA ARG A 71 0.30 -8.63 3.26
C ARG A 71 1.39 -7.58 3.27
N TYR A 72 1.68 -7.09 4.46
CA TYR A 72 2.70 -6.07 4.68
C TYR A 72 3.55 -6.41 5.90
N GLU A 73 4.85 -6.13 5.77
CA GLU A 73 5.78 -5.97 6.88
C GLU A 73 5.99 -4.47 7.10
N THR A 74 5.97 -4.01 8.34
CA THR A 74 6.16 -2.59 8.66
C THR A 74 6.88 -2.42 9.98
N GLU A 75 7.65 -1.35 10.08
CA GLU A 75 8.17 -0.83 11.34
C GLU A 75 7.46 0.46 11.65
N ILE A 76 7.00 0.60 12.89
CA ILE A 76 6.27 1.76 13.39
C ILE A 76 7.03 2.33 14.58
N ASP A 77 7.49 3.58 14.46
CA ASP A 77 7.98 4.37 15.60
C ASP A 77 6.78 4.84 16.41
N LEU A 78 6.70 4.38 17.66
CA LEU A 78 5.61 4.66 18.60
C LEU A 78 5.86 5.91 19.45
N SER A 79 6.95 6.65 19.22
CA SER A 79 7.30 7.85 20.00
C SER A 79 6.65 9.14 19.51
N ALA A 80 6.14 9.12 18.27
CA ALA A 80 5.53 10.30 17.67
C ALA A 80 4.60 9.97 16.51
N ARG A 81 3.56 10.76 16.32
CA ARG A 81 2.81 10.81 15.05
C ARG A 81 3.46 11.81 14.10
N THR A 82 3.21 11.65 12.80
CA THR A 82 3.63 12.61 11.79
C THR A 82 2.44 13.07 10.94
N SER A 83 2.59 14.21 10.28
CA SER A 83 1.52 14.80 9.45
C SER A 83 1.09 13.94 8.25
N THR A 84 1.94 13.00 7.82
CA THR A 84 1.66 12.06 6.73
C THR A 84 1.47 10.62 7.19
N GLY A 85 1.79 10.31 8.46
CA GLY A 85 1.80 8.96 9.01
C GLY A 85 3.02 8.13 8.56
N ASP A 86 4.05 8.77 8.01
CA ASP A 86 5.31 8.19 7.56
C ASP A 86 6.49 9.16 7.79
N LEU A 87 7.71 8.77 7.41
CA LEU A 87 8.94 9.55 7.62
C LEU A 87 8.98 10.88 6.85
N ASP A 88 8.16 11.07 5.81
CA ASP A 88 8.14 12.29 5.01
C ASP A 88 7.37 13.44 5.70
N GLY A 89 6.60 13.11 6.76
CA GLY A 89 5.79 14.07 7.53
C GLY A 89 6.54 14.78 8.64
N GLU A 90 6.08 15.98 8.98
CA GLU A 90 6.52 16.67 10.18
C GLU A 90 6.00 15.95 11.43
N ARG A 91 6.80 15.85 12.50
CA ARG A 91 6.36 15.36 13.80
C ARG A 91 5.33 16.34 14.38
N ILE A 92 4.16 15.85 14.72
CA ILE A 92 3.03 16.66 15.18
C ILE A 92 2.61 16.33 16.62
N ASP A 93 3.06 15.22 17.16
CA ASP A 93 2.69 14.74 18.50
C ASP A 93 3.79 13.78 18.98
N GLU A 94 4.54 14.21 20.00
CA GLU A 94 5.62 13.41 20.60
C GLU A 94 5.20 12.96 22.00
N HIS A 95 5.46 11.71 22.31
CA HIS A 95 5.08 11.10 23.60
C HIS A 95 5.96 9.89 23.90
N GLU A 96 5.90 9.41 25.12
CA GLU A 96 6.53 8.13 25.49
C GLU A 96 5.86 6.99 24.73
N PRO A 97 6.64 6.05 24.18
CA PRO A 97 6.11 4.85 23.52
C PRO A 97 5.20 4.06 24.46
N LEU A 98 4.23 3.37 23.86
CA LEU A 98 3.35 2.45 24.61
C LEU A 98 4.18 1.39 25.35
N SER A 99 3.80 1.05 26.56
CA SER A 99 4.31 -0.13 27.25
C SER A 99 3.93 -1.41 26.50
N ALA A 100 4.58 -2.52 26.77
CA ALA A 100 4.27 -3.79 26.09
C ALA A 100 2.80 -4.22 26.32
N GLU A 101 2.24 -3.99 27.51
CA GLU A 101 0.84 -4.32 27.81
C GLU A 101 -0.13 -3.41 27.06
N GLU A 102 0.14 -2.11 26.99
CA GLU A 102 -0.67 -1.14 26.25
C GLU A 102 -0.63 -1.41 24.74
N LEU A 103 0.56 -1.75 24.21
CA LEU A 103 0.72 -2.10 22.81
C LEU A 103 -0.06 -3.36 22.46
N ASP A 104 0.01 -4.42 23.26
CA ASP A 104 -0.73 -5.67 23.04
C ASP A 104 -2.24 -5.41 23.03
N ALA A 105 -2.75 -4.67 24.00
CA ALA A 105 -4.17 -4.27 24.05
C ALA A 105 -4.59 -3.41 22.84
N ALA A 106 -3.72 -2.48 22.39
CA ALA A 106 -3.99 -1.65 21.23
C ALA A 106 -4.01 -2.48 19.93
N LEU A 107 -3.11 -3.45 19.79
CA LEU A 107 -3.06 -4.38 18.64
C LEU A 107 -4.30 -5.28 18.60
N ASP A 108 -4.77 -5.77 19.75
CA ASP A 108 -6.00 -6.55 19.83
C ASP A 108 -7.22 -5.74 19.37
N GLY A 109 -7.28 -4.46 19.72
CA GLY A 109 -8.33 -3.54 19.27
C GLY A 109 -8.29 -3.22 17.76
N LEU A 110 -7.23 -3.58 17.08
CA LEU A 110 -7.06 -3.39 15.63
C LEU A 110 -7.44 -4.62 14.81
N ARG A 111 -7.67 -5.78 15.43
CA ARG A 111 -8.03 -7.01 14.71
C ARG A 111 -9.47 -6.97 14.23
N GLY A 112 -9.74 -7.49 13.05
CA GLY A 112 -11.07 -7.52 12.45
C GLY A 112 -11.45 -6.23 11.74
N ALA A 113 -12.69 -5.79 11.88
CA ALA A 113 -13.20 -4.57 11.27
C ALA A 113 -12.93 -3.36 12.19
N VAL A 114 -12.20 -2.38 11.67
CA VAL A 114 -11.88 -1.16 12.41
C VAL A 114 -12.19 0.08 11.56
N ASP A 115 -12.78 1.08 12.18
CA ASP A 115 -13.08 2.36 11.54
C ASP A 115 -11.93 3.33 11.79
N LEU A 116 -11.19 3.65 10.72
CA LEU A 116 -10.03 4.54 10.77
C LEU A 116 -10.16 5.68 9.76
N PRO A 117 -9.69 6.89 10.10
CA PRO A 117 -9.61 7.99 9.16
C PRO A 117 -8.61 7.65 8.05
N ILE A 118 -8.94 8.02 6.81
CA ILE A 118 -8.01 7.88 5.69
C ILE A 118 -6.90 8.93 5.87
N PRO A 119 -5.60 8.57 5.69
CA PRO A 119 -4.52 9.56 5.79
C PRO A 119 -4.69 10.74 4.83
N ALA A 120 -4.41 11.96 5.30
CA ALA A 120 -4.51 13.18 4.48
C ALA A 120 -3.59 13.13 3.26
N ALA A 121 -2.40 12.53 3.39
CA ALA A 121 -1.49 12.28 2.28
C ALA A 121 -1.91 11.06 1.45
N SER A 122 -3.14 11.04 0.92
CA SER A 122 -3.69 9.94 0.11
C SER A 122 -4.25 10.41 -1.23
N ALA A 123 -4.53 9.44 -2.13
CA ALA A 123 -5.11 9.72 -3.43
C ALA A 123 -6.64 9.84 -3.42
N VAL A 124 -7.28 9.78 -2.28
CA VAL A 124 -8.73 9.98 -2.14
C VAL A 124 -9.11 11.38 -2.59
N LYS A 125 -10.29 11.52 -3.16
CA LYS A 125 -10.82 12.82 -3.58
C LYS A 125 -11.75 13.37 -2.50
N ILE A 126 -11.52 14.61 -2.13
CA ILE A 126 -12.39 15.44 -1.29
C ILE A 126 -12.86 16.60 -2.17
N ASP A 127 -14.15 16.75 -2.37
CA ASP A 127 -14.75 17.77 -3.24
C ASP A 127 -14.09 17.88 -4.62
N GLY A 128 -13.80 16.72 -5.22
CA GLY A 128 -13.19 16.62 -6.55
C GLY A 128 -11.68 16.81 -6.59
N GLN A 129 -11.04 17.27 -5.52
CA GLN A 129 -9.59 17.45 -5.41
C GLN A 129 -8.93 16.25 -4.69
N ARG A 130 -7.67 15.93 -5.03
CA ARG A 130 -6.93 14.88 -4.34
C ARG A 130 -6.52 15.34 -2.95
N ALA A 131 -6.73 14.51 -1.92
CA ALA A 131 -6.40 14.85 -0.54
C ALA A 131 -4.91 15.21 -0.37
N TYR A 132 -3.98 14.47 -0.99
CA TYR A 132 -2.56 14.82 -0.95
C TYR A 132 -2.24 16.21 -1.52
N ALA A 133 -3.03 16.70 -2.51
CA ALA A 133 -2.81 18.02 -3.08
C ALA A 133 -3.35 19.14 -2.17
N LEU A 134 -4.39 18.88 -1.40
CA LEU A 134 -4.90 19.77 -0.36
C LEU A 134 -3.91 19.83 0.80
N HIS A 135 -3.46 18.67 1.28
CA HIS A 135 -2.46 18.55 2.35
C HIS A 135 -1.17 19.35 2.04
N ARG A 136 -0.60 19.18 0.83
CA ARG A 136 0.60 19.95 0.40
C ARG A 136 0.42 21.46 0.38
N ARG A 137 -0.81 21.95 0.24
CA ARG A 137 -1.16 23.38 0.29
C ARG A 137 -1.47 23.87 1.70
N GLY A 138 -1.32 23.02 2.72
CA GLY A 138 -1.67 23.33 4.10
C GLY A 138 -3.17 23.51 4.34
N VAL A 139 -4.03 23.00 3.43
CA VAL A 139 -5.48 23.08 3.59
C VAL A 139 -5.92 21.94 4.51
N ALA A 140 -6.39 22.29 5.70
CA ALA A 140 -6.99 21.33 6.62
C ALA A 140 -8.31 20.81 6.03
N VAL A 141 -8.45 19.49 5.96
CA VAL A 141 -9.67 18.81 5.54
C VAL A 141 -10.01 17.71 6.53
N GLU A 142 -11.28 17.57 6.82
CA GLU A 142 -11.77 16.41 7.57
C GLU A 142 -11.70 15.18 6.66
N MET A 143 -10.89 14.21 7.07
CA MET A 143 -10.72 13.00 6.27
C MET A 143 -11.83 12.00 6.58
N PRO A 144 -12.41 11.36 5.54
CA PRO A 144 -13.46 10.39 5.77
C PRO A 144 -12.95 9.18 6.54
N VAL A 145 -13.77 8.69 7.46
CA VAL A 145 -13.54 7.42 8.14
C VAL A 145 -13.96 6.28 7.21
N ARG A 146 -13.18 5.22 7.22
CA ARG A 146 -13.45 4.00 6.44
C ARG A 146 -13.29 2.78 7.32
N THR A 147 -14.23 1.83 7.20
CA THR A 147 -14.04 0.49 7.76
C THR A 147 -12.92 -0.22 6.99
N MET A 148 -11.88 -0.58 7.70
CA MET A 148 -10.73 -1.37 7.24
C MET A 148 -10.79 -2.73 7.92
N HIS A 149 -10.33 -3.79 7.23
CA HIS A 149 -10.33 -5.12 7.82
C HIS A 149 -8.91 -5.64 7.96
N VAL A 150 -8.50 -5.83 9.21
CA VAL A 150 -7.22 -6.47 9.55
C VAL A 150 -7.50 -7.96 9.78
N ARG A 151 -7.08 -8.79 8.82
CA ARG A 151 -7.31 -10.25 8.81
C ARG A 151 -6.38 -10.94 9.81
N GLU A 152 -5.10 -10.55 9.73
CA GLU A 152 -4.03 -11.05 10.59
C GLU A 152 -3.19 -9.85 11.03
N LEU A 153 -2.71 -9.91 12.26
CA LEU A 153 -1.80 -8.92 12.82
C LEU A 153 -0.90 -9.63 13.83
N ALA A 154 0.39 -9.66 13.56
CA ALA A 154 1.40 -10.20 14.43
C ALA A 154 2.41 -9.11 14.83
N LEU A 155 2.72 -9.04 16.11
CA LEU A 155 3.87 -8.30 16.62
C LEU A 155 5.09 -9.22 16.58
N GLU A 156 6.10 -8.88 15.78
CA GLU A 156 7.33 -9.65 15.67
C GLU A 156 8.35 -9.23 16.72
N SER A 157 8.50 -7.93 16.94
CA SER A 157 9.34 -7.35 17.99
C SER A 157 8.89 -5.93 18.31
N CYS A 158 9.28 -5.45 19.51
CA CYS A 158 9.20 -4.03 19.88
C CYS A 158 10.46 -3.68 20.65
N GLU A 159 11.34 -2.89 20.07
CA GLU A 159 12.62 -2.48 20.64
C GLU A 159 12.80 -0.97 20.47
N ASP A 160 13.27 -0.30 21.50
CA ASP A 160 13.52 1.16 21.51
C ASP A 160 12.33 2.00 21.00
N GLY A 161 11.09 1.57 21.30
CA GLY A 161 9.87 2.25 20.86
C GLY A 161 9.48 2.01 19.40
N VAL A 162 10.19 1.11 18.69
CA VAL A 162 9.87 0.71 17.32
C VAL A 162 9.24 -0.68 17.31
N ALA A 163 7.98 -0.77 16.90
CA ALA A 163 7.26 -2.02 16.75
C ALA A 163 7.39 -2.55 15.32
N ARG A 164 7.79 -3.81 15.16
CA ARG A 164 7.78 -4.53 13.87
C ARG A 164 6.54 -5.40 13.79
N LEU A 165 5.74 -5.18 12.76
CA LEU A 165 4.46 -5.85 12.56
C LEU A 165 4.41 -6.56 11.21
N ASP A 166 3.77 -7.73 11.18
CA ASP A 166 3.28 -8.39 9.98
C ASP A 166 1.75 -8.29 9.94
N LEU A 167 1.19 -7.86 8.80
CA LEU A 167 -0.24 -7.62 8.66
C LEU A 167 -0.79 -8.21 7.36
N LEU A 168 -1.89 -8.96 7.46
CA LEU A 168 -2.75 -9.28 6.32
C LEU A 168 -4.01 -8.42 6.41
N VAL A 169 -4.26 -7.59 5.41
CA VAL A 169 -5.34 -6.61 5.44
C VAL A 169 -6.15 -6.60 4.14
N SER A 170 -7.42 -6.20 4.25
CA SER A 170 -8.28 -6.04 3.08
C SER A 170 -7.82 -4.92 2.16
N SER A 171 -8.27 -4.99 0.91
CA SER A 171 -8.05 -3.90 -0.05
C SER A 171 -8.60 -2.57 0.47
N GLY A 172 -7.81 -1.52 0.28
CA GLY A 172 -8.17 -0.16 0.71
C GLY A 172 -7.83 0.17 2.16
N THR A 173 -7.23 -0.77 2.90
CA THR A 173 -6.62 -0.51 4.20
C THR A 173 -5.34 0.32 4.01
N TYR A 174 -5.17 1.30 4.90
CA TYR A 174 -3.97 2.13 4.98
C TYR A 174 -3.17 1.75 6.22
N VAL A 175 -2.00 1.14 6.05
CA VAL A 175 -1.11 0.77 7.18
C VAL A 175 -0.70 2.01 7.98
N ARG A 176 -0.55 3.17 7.33
CA ARG A 176 -0.31 4.45 8.00
C ARG A 176 -1.44 4.89 8.95
N ALA A 177 -2.69 4.54 8.63
CA ALA A 177 -3.81 4.78 9.55
C ALA A 177 -3.77 3.85 10.77
N ILE A 178 -3.26 2.63 10.60
CA ILE A 178 -3.00 1.70 11.71
C ILE A 178 -1.87 2.27 12.60
N ALA A 179 -0.77 2.75 12.00
CA ALA A 179 0.32 3.38 12.73
C ALA A 179 -0.16 4.61 13.52
N ASP A 180 -0.94 5.49 12.91
CA ASP A 180 -1.51 6.67 13.57
C ASP A 180 -2.44 6.29 14.74
N ARG A 181 -3.22 5.21 14.60
CA ARG A 181 -4.07 4.68 15.67
C ARG A 181 -3.27 4.14 16.87
N LEU A 182 -2.06 3.65 16.64
CA LEU A 182 -1.10 3.23 17.66
C LEU A 182 -0.32 4.41 18.28
N GLY A 183 -0.60 5.64 17.84
CA GLY A 183 0.15 6.83 18.27
C GLY A 183 1.47 7.02 17.53
N GLY A 184 1.75 6.26 16.47
CA GLY A 184 3.03 6.24 15.78
C GLY A 184 2.96 6.63 14.29
N HIS A 185 4.07 6.39 13.61
CA HIS A 185 4.19 6.55 12.17
C HIS A 185 5.03 5.42 11.55
N CYS A 186 4.80 5.11 10.28
CA CYS A 186 5.56 4.09 9.56
C CYS A 186 6.99 4.57 9.29
N VAL A 187 7.98 3.85 9.81
CA VAL A 187 9.41 4.00 9.50
C VAL A 187 9.76 3.23 8.24
N SER A 188 9.19 2.04 8.11
CA SER A 188 9.29 1.22 6.91
C SER A 188 7.95 0.60 6.57
N LEU A 189 7.75 0.29 5.28
CA LEU A 189 6.56 -0.42 4.81
C LEU A 189 6.92 -1.23 3.57
N ARG A 190 6.74 -2.55 3.66
CA ARG A 190 6.99 -3.46 2.55
C ARG A 190 5.74 -4.31 2.27
N ARG A 191 5.22 -4.25 1.05
CA ARG A 191 4.15 -5.15 0.63
C ARG A 191 4.74 -6.45 0.12
N THR A 192 4.51 -7.55 0.83
CA THR A 192 5.05 -8.86 0.50
C THR A 192 4.11 -9.67 -0.40
N GLU A 193 2.76 -9.45 -0.27
CA GLU A 193 1.79 -10.21 -1.05
C GLU A 193 0.60 -9.36 -1.55
N ILE A 194 0.03 -9.78 -2.68
CA ILE A 194 -1.27 -9.34 -3.21
C ILE A 194 -2.05 -10.60 -3.58
N GLY A 195 -3.00 -11.03 -2.73
CA GLY A 195 -3.67 -12.32 -2.87
C GLY A 195 -2.65 -13.46 -3.04
N PRO A 196 -2.73 -14.27 -4.10
CA PRO A 196 -1.83 -15.40 -4.32
C PRO A 196 -0.48 -15.02 -4.96
N PHE A 197 -0.14 -13.73 -5.06
CA PHE A 197 1.11 -13.26 -5.68
C PHE A 197 2.05 -12.77 -4.61
N GLY A 198 3.26 -13.36 -4.53
CA GLY A 198 4.31 -13.00 -3.59
C GLY A 198 5.40 -12.13 -4.22
N VAL A 199 6.05 -11.27 -3.42
CA VAL A 199 7.16 -10.42 -3.88
C VAL A 199 8.38 -11.24 -4.33
N ALA A 200 8.56 -12.45 -3.81
CA ALA A 200 9.64 -13.35 -4.23
C ALA A 200 9.53 -13.79 -5.71
N GLU A 201 8.32 -13.68 -6.31
CA GLU A 201 8.09 -13.97 -7.72
C GLU A 201 8.33 -12.76 -8.63
N ALA A 202 8.68 -11.60 -8.07
CA ALA A 202 8.77 -10.35 -8.82
C ALA A 202 9.92 -10.41 -9.84
N ASP A 203 9.54 -10.34 -11.12
CA ASP A 203 10.45 -10.17 -12.25
C ASP A 203 9.80 -9.19 -13.23
N PRO A 204 10.33 -7.97 -13.38
CA PRO A 204 9.77 -6.98 -14.28
C PRO A 204 9.83 -7.40 -15.75
N ASN A 205 10.63 -8.41 -16.14
CA ASN A 205 10.76 -8.91 -17.49
C ASN A 205 9.82 -10.08 -17.81
N ARG A 206 9.28 -10.74 -16.78
CA ARG A 206 8.31 -11.82 -16.91
C ARG A 206 6.90 -11.26 -17.05
N ILE A 207 6.15 -11.78 -18.02
CA ILE A 207 4.73 -11.50 -18.22
C ILE A 207 3.95 -12.79 -17.94
N ILE A 208 3.18 -12.80 -16.88
CA ILE A 208 2.24 -13.87 -16.53
C ILE A 208 1.03 -13.72 -17.44
N SER A 209 0.60 -14.80 -18.08
CA SER A 209 -0.60 -14.74 -18.96
C SER A 209 -1.85 -14.40 -18.14
N PRO A 210 -2.87 -13.77 -18.75
CA PRO A 210 -4.14 -13.49 -18.09
C PRO A 210 -4.80 -14.75 -17.50
N ASP A 211 -4.76 -15.85 -18.25
CA ASP A 211 -5.38 -17.12 -17.84
C ASP A 211 -4.65 -17.74 -16.65
N GLU A 212 -3.31 -17.76 -16.65
CA GLU A 212 -2.50 -18.19 -15.52
C GLU A 212 -2.79 -17.34 -14.28
N ALA A 213 -2.84 -16.02 -14.44
CA ALA A 213 -3.09 -15.10 -13.32
C ALA A 213 -4.51 -15.27 -12.75
N LEU A 214 -5.51 -15.46 -13.61
CA LEU A 214 -6.89 -15.69 -13.17
C LEU A 214 -7.08 -17.05 -12.51
N ALA A 215 -6.38 -18.08 -13.00
CA ALA A 215 -6.42 -19.41 -12.38
C ALA A 215 -5.89 -19.43 -10.93
N ARG A 216 -4.98 -18.48 -10.58
CA ARG A 216 -4.49 -18.32 -9.21
C ARG A 216 -5.53 -17.67 -8.25
N LEU A 217 -6.60 -17.06 -8.81
CA LEU A 217 -7.66 -16.42 -8.03
C LEU A 217 -8.84 -17.39 -7.72
N ALA A 218 -8.83 -18.58 -8.31
CA ALA A 218 -9.84 -19.63 -8.10
C ALA A 218 -9.50 -20.39 -6.83
#